data_62a24bd65f56ce2f3e0fe5b61b85827a
#
_entry.id   62a24bd65f56ce2f3e0fe5b61b85827a
#
_cell.length_a   1.000
_cell.length_b   1.000
_cell.length_c   1.000
_cell.angle_alpha   90.00
_cell.angle_beta   90.00
_cell.angle_gamma   90.00
#
_symmetry.space_group_name_H-M   'P 1'
#
loop_
_entity.id
_entity.type
_entity.pdbx_description
1 polymer ?
#
loop_
_entity_poly.entity_id
_entity_poly.type
_entity_poly.pdbx_seq_one_letter_code
_entity_poly.pdbx_strand_id
1 'polypeptide(L)'
;FDTDGYTTDYACEIKFGDGLDNSFFPDEWMDPKDQRKVDFFILYGVAAAEQAIRDSGWKPSTNYEKNRTGVMIGSGIGGLGSIAQTALQIKEKGPRRVSPFFIPGALINLISGQVSIRHGLKGPNHAVSTACSTGAHSIGDAARLIVNGDADVMLAGGSESPITQIGIAGFNACRALSTKFSNNPKSASRPYDKDRDGFVMGEGAGVLVLEEYQHALARNANIYCELVGYGLSGDAYHITAPSDDGDGGFRSMLAALNSSNLQYKDIDYINAHGTSTMADVIELGAVEKLLAEHAPNVTMSSTKSSIGHLLGAAGAVEAIFCILSISCLLYTSPSPRD
;
A
#
# COMPACT_ATOMS: atom_id res chain seq x y z
N PHE A 1 0.25 20.29 4.90
CA PHE A 1 1.11 20.36 6.09
C PHE A 1 1.91 21.67 6.11
N ASP A 2 2.37 22.08 7.30
CA ASP A 2 3.25 23.26 7.41
C ASP A 2 4.64 22.90 6.89
N THR A 3 5.11 23.65 5.89
CA THR A 3 6.38 23.40 5.18
C THR A 3 7.53 24.34 5.59
N ASP A 4 7.29 25.26 6.53
CA ASP A 4 8.30 26.22 6.94
C ASP A 4 9.55 25.54 7.52
N GLY A 5 10.71 25.82 6.95
CA GLY A 5 11.98 25.20 7.32
C GLY A 5 12.26 23.82 6.73
N TYR A 6 11.37 23.25 5.92
CA TYR A 6 11.59 21.97 5.24
C TYR A 6 12.18 22.15 3.84
N THR A 7 13.03 21.20 3.42
CA THR A 7 13.59 21.19 2.07
C THR A 7 12.60 20.70 1.01
N THR A 8 11.58 19.95 1.42
CA THR A 8 10.47 19.51 0.59
C THR A 8 9.19 20.20 1.05
N ASP A 9 8.50 20.89 0.15
CA ASP A 9 7.30 21.70 0.40
C ASP A 9 6.06 21.19 -0.34
N TYR A 10 6.11 19.98 -0.88
CA TYR A 10 4.99 19.34 -1.58
C TYR A 10 4.88 17.84 -1.23
N ALA A 11 3.64 17.35 -1.27
CA ALA A 11 3.26 15.95 -1.07
C ALA A 11 1.93 15.67 -1.75
N CYS A 12 1.58 14.39 -1.90
CA CYS A 12 0.28 13.95 -2.43
C CYS A 12 -0.65 13.63 -1.26
N GLU A 13 -1.26 14.68 -0.68
CA GLU A 13 -2.17 14.56 0.46
C GLU A 13 -3.56 14.10 0.03
N ILE A 14 -4.24 13.35 0.90
CA ILE A 14 -5.67 13.09 0.77
C ILE A 14 -6.45 14.39 1.03
N LYS A 15 -7.23 14.81 0.03
CA LYS A 15 -8.09 15.97 0.17
C LYS A 15 -9.29 15.64 1.04
N PHE A 16 -9.36 16.24 2.22
CA PHE A 16 -10.52 16.15 3.11
C PHE A 16 -11.63 17.09 2.64
N GLY A 17 -12.88 16.66 2.81
CA GLY A 17 -14.07 17.45 2.45
C GLY A 17 -15.35 16.79 2.91
N ASP A 18 -16.44 17.06 2.19
CA ASP A 18 -17.78 16.55 2.45
C ASP A 18 -18.16 15.30 1.62
N GLY A 19 -17.19 14.67 0.99
CA GLY A 19 -17.41 13.52 0.10
C GLY A 19 -17.79 13.90 -1.33
N LEU A 20 -18.01 15.20 -1.60
CA LEU A 20 -18.19 15.72 -2.94
C LEU A 20 -16.83 16.01 -3.57
N ASP A 21 -16.78 16.17 -4.88
CA ASP A 21 -15.54 16.47 -5.62
C ASP A 21 -14.37 15.49 -5.35
N ASN A 22 -14.67 14.21 -5.13
CA ASN A 22 -13.69 13.18 -4.78
C ASN A 22 -12.88 13.49 -3.50
N SER A 23 -13.42 14.26 -2.58
CA SER A 23 -12.82 14.48 -1.27
C SER A 23 -13.14 13.33 -0.31
N PHE A 24 -12.24 13.09 0.63
CA PHE A 24 -12.45 12.09 1.68
C PHE A 24 -13.29 12.69 2.81
N PHE A 25 -14.41 12.04 3.12
CA PHE A 25 -15.28 12.42 4.21
C PHE A 25 -15.21 11.38 5.33
N PRO A 26 -14.45 11.65 6.41
CA PRO A 26 -14.22 10.69 7.49
C PRO A 26 -15.49 10.15 8.14
N ASP A 27 -16.52 11.00 8.29
CA ASP A 27 -17.76 10.64 9.00
C ASP A 27 -18.58 9.56 8.25
N GLU A 28 -18.36 9.39 6.95
CA GLU A 28 -18.95 8.30 6.17
C GLU A 28 -18.41 6.92 6.61
N TRP A 29 -17.17 6.88 7.09
CA TRP A 29 -16.45 5.63 7.33
C TRP A 29 -16.31 5.29 8.81
N MET A 30 -16.30 6.32 9.68
CA MET A 30 -16.10 6.12 11.10
C MET A 30 -16.81 7.20 11.91
N ASP A 31 -17.52 6.80 12.99
CA ASP A 31 -18.14 7.76 13.92
C ASP A 31 -17.09 8.75 14.45
N PRO A 32 -17.39 10.07 14.51
CA PRO A 32 -16.45 11.08 14.98
C PRO A 32 -15.85 10.83 16.38
N LYS A 33 -16.55 10.08 17.24
CA LYS A 33 -16.01 9.67 18.55
C LYS A 33 -14.93 8.62 18.41
N ASP A 34 -15.03 7.75 17.42
CA ASP A 34 -14.04 6.70 17.16
C ASP A 34 -12.86 7.22 16.37
N GLN A 35 -13.06 8.18 15.46
CA GLN A 35 -11.98 8.88 14.76
C GLN A 35 -10.93 9.46 15.73
N ARG A 36 -11.36 10.00 16.87
CA ARG A 36 -10.46 10.56 17.90
C ARG A 36 -9.62 9.53 18.65
N LYS A 37 -9.89 8.24 18.44
CA LYS A 37 -9.21 7.12 19.11
C LYS A 37 -8.16 6.45 18.24
N VAL A 38 -8.06 6.82 16.98
CA VAL A 38 -7.19 6.19 15.97
C VAL A 38 -6.38 7.23 15.22
N ASP A 39 -5.20 6.84 14.75
CA ASP A 39 -4.42 7.62 13.79
C ASP A 39 -5.03 7.49 12.38
N PHE A 40 -4.74 8.43 11.50
CA PHE A 40 -5.31 8.49 10.16
C PHE A 40 -5.02 7.23 9.32
N PHE A 41 -3.86 6.58 9.48
CA PHE A 41 -3.60 5.35 8.76
C PHE A 41 -4.61 4.24 9.08
N ILE A 42 -5.13 4.17 10.31
CA ILE A 42 -6.21 3.24 10.68
C ILE A 42 -7.52 3.65 10.02
N LEU A 43 -7.84 4.95 10.03
CA LEU A 43 -9.06 5.46 9.41
C LEU A 43 -9.10 5.19 7.91
N TYR A 44 -8.00 5.46 7.20
CA TYR A 44 -7.90 5.16 5.75
C TYR A 44 -8.03 3.66 5.47
N GLY A 45 -7.34 2.83 6.26
CA GLY A 45 -7.41 1.37 6.12
C GLY A 45 -8.81 0.81 6.38
N VAL A 46 -9.53 1.33 7.37
CA VAL A 46 -10.93 0.98 7.63
C VAL A 46 -11.83 1.40 6.48
N ALA A 47 -11.68 2.62 5.97
CA ALA A 47 -12.48 3.11 4.83
C ALA A 47 -12.26 2.25 3.56
N ALA A 48 -11.00 1.89 3.27
CA ALA A 48 -10.69 1.02 2.14
C ALA A 48 -11.26 -0.41 2.34
N ALA A 49 -11.18 -0.96 3.56
CA ALA A 49 -11.74 -2.27 3.87
C ALA A 49 -13.28 -2.30 3.74
N GLU A 50 -13.97 -1.24 4.17
CA GLU A 50 -15.43 -1.11 4.00
C GLU A 50 -15.82 -1.11 2.51
N GLN A 51 -15.07 -0.40 1.68
CA GLN A 51 -15.30 -0.39 0.23
C GLN A 51 -15.06 -1.78 -0.37
N ALA A 52 -13.96 -2.45 -0.02
CA ALA A 52 -13.64 -3.79 -0.51
C ALA A 52 -14.72 -4.82 -0.11
N ILE A 53 -15.22 -4.78 1.13
CA ILE A 53 -16.29 -5.66 1.60
C ILE A 53 -17.59 -5.39 0.82
N ARG A 54 -17.96 -4.14 0.63
CA ARG A 54 -19.17 -3.78 -0.14
C ARG A 54 -19.07 -4.26 -1.59
N ASP A 55 -17.94 -4.04 -2.23
CA ASP A 55 -17.68 -4.43 -3.61
C ASP A 55 -17.69 -5.96 -3.81
N SER A 56 -17.02 -6.70 -2.90
CA SER A 56 -16.98 -8.17 -2.97
C SER A 56 -18.34 -8.84 -2.74
N GLY A 57 -19.29 -8.14 -2.16
CA GLY A 57 -20.57 -8.71 -1.73
C GLY A 57 -20.47 -9.78 -0.64
N TRP A 58 -19.28 -10.01 -0.05
CA TRP A 58 -19.07 -11.00 1.01
C TRP A 58 -19.66 -10.53 2.33
N LYS A 59 -20.59 -11.31 2.88
CA LYS A 59 -21.29 -11.02 4.14
C LYS A 59 -21.35 -12.27 5.00
N PRO A 60 -20.29 -12.61 5.76
CA PRO A 60 -20.27 -13.81 6.58
C PRO A 60 -21.37 -13.75 7.65
N SER A 61 -22.28 -14.72 7.61
CA SER A 61 -23.47 -14.77 8.45
C SER A 61 -23.34 -15.81 9.57
N THR A 62 -22.72 -16.95 9.26
CA THR A 62 -22.54 -18.07 10.19
C THR A 62 -21.24 -17.91 11.00
N ASN A 63 -21.16 -18.61 12.13
CA ASN A 63 -19.90 -18.68 12.89
C ASN A 63 -18.77 -19.35 12.08
N TYR A 64 -19.10 -20.32 11.24
CA TYR A 64 -18.12 -20.95 10.36
C TYR A 64 -17.52 -19.91 9.40
N GLU A 65 -18.33 -19.20 8.63
CA GLU A 65 -17.87 -18.18 7.69
C GLU A 65 -17.04 -17.08 8.39
N LYS A 66 -17.48 -16.63 9.58
CA LYS A 66 -16.73 -15.65 10.37
C LYS A 66 -15.37 -16.17 10.83
N ASN A 67 -15.29 -17.44 11.24
CA ASN A 67 -14.04 -18.07 11.66
C ASN A 67 -13.08 -18.32 10.48
N ARG A 68 -13.62 -18.40 9.26
CA ARG A 68 -12.87 -18.63 8.03
C ARG A 68 -12.57 -17.34 7.25
N THR A 69 -13.00 -16.18 7.77
CA THR A 69 -12.69 -14.86 7.19
C THR A 69 -11.69 -14.11 8.05
N GLY A 70 -10.52 -13.86 7.52
CA GLY A 70 -9.44 -13.16 8.21
C GLY A 70 -9.15 -11.76 7.68
N VAL A 71 -8.24 -11.06 8.34
CA VAL A 71 -7.81 -9.69 7.99
C VAL A 71 -6.30 -9.55 8.14
N MET A 72 -5.64 -9.06 7.10
CA MET A 72 -4.21 -8.78 7.07
C MET A 72 -3.95 -7.45 6.35
N ILE A 73 -4.03 -6.35 7.07
CA ILE A 73 -3.78 -5.01 6.54
C ILE A 73 -2.61 -4.41 7.32
N GLY A 74 -1.54 -4.08 6.60
CA GLY A 74 -0.31 -3.58 7.18
C GLY A 74 -0.13 -2.06 7.01
N SER A 75 0.93 -1.55 7.63
CA SER A 75 1.45 -0.19 7.44
C SER A 75 2.97 -0.24 7.58
N GLY A 76 3.68 0.58 6.82
CA GLY A 76 5.13 0.66 6.88
C GLY A 76 5.63 1.35 8.15
N ILE A 77 4.93 2.39 8.62
CA ILE A 77 5.36 3.24 9.73
C ILE A 77 4.30 3.28 10.86
N GLY A 78 3.02 3.12 10.52
CA GLY A 78 1.93 3.20 11.50
C GLY A 78 1.68 4.62 12.02
N GLY A 79 1.26 4.74 13.27
CA GLY A 79 0.83 5.99 13.90
C GLY A 79 1.97 6.96 14.27
N LEU A 80 2.86 7.25 13.33
CA LEU A 80 4.02 8.11 13.55
C LEU A 80 3.64 9.51 14.04
N GLY A 81 2.59 10.11 13.47
CA GLY A 81 2.07 11.41 13.86
C GLY A 81 1.55 11.41 15.29
N SER A 82 0.74 10.42 15.64
CA SER A 82 0.21 10.24 17.00
C SER A 82 1.31 10.02 18.04
N ILE A 83 2.36 9.26 17.69
CA ILE A 83 3.52 9.04 18.56
C ILE A 83 4.26 10.35 18.82
N ALA A 84 4.56 11.14 17.78
CA ALA A 84 5.22 12.42 17.91
C ALA A 84 4.42 13.41 18.76
N GLN A 85 3.13 13.55 18.48
CA GLN A 85 2.22 14.44 19.25
C GLN A 85 2.13 14.03 20.72
N THR A 86 2.03 12.72 21.00
CA THR A 86 1.96 12.22 22.38
C THR A 86 3.29 12.46 23.11
N ALA A 87 4.44 12.31 22.46
CA ALA A 87 5.72 12.62 23.05
C ALA A 87 5.83 14.11 23.46
N LEU A 88 5.39 15.03 22.61
CA LEU A 88 5.32 16.47 22.90
C LEU A 88 4.33 16.74 24.04
N GLN A 89 3.17 16.12 24.04
CA GLN A 89 2.19 16.26 25.10
C GLN A 89 2.73 15.82 26.48
N ILE A 90 3.50 14.71 26.52
CA ILE A 90 4.15 14.26 27.76
C ILE A 90 5.13 15.31 28.24
N LYS A 91 5.94 15.87 27.36
CA LYS A 91 6.93 16.91 27.69
C LYS A 91 6.27 18.18 28.23
N GLU A 92 5.17 18.62 27.63
CA GLU A 92 4.49 19.88 28.00
C GLU A 92 3.53 19.73 29.18
N LYS A 93 2.77 18.64 29.26
CA LYS A 93 1.63 18.49 30.16
C LYS A 93 1.74 17.30 31.15
N GLY A 94 2.81 16.51 30.98
CA GLY A 94 3.07 15.34 31.81
C GLY A 94 2.31 14.08 31.38
N PRO A 95 2.75 12.90 31.88
CA PRO A 95 2.25 11.59 31.42
C PRO A 95 0.78 11.30 31.74
N ARG A 96 0.21 11.98 32.73
CA ARG A 96 -1.22 11.80 33.11
C ARG A 96 -2.21 12.34 32.06
N ARG A 97 -1.72 13.05 31.04
CA ARG A 97 -2.54 13.61 29.96
C ARG A 97 -2.56 12.73 28.72
N VAL A 98 -1.81 11.64 28.68
CA VAL A 98 -1.81 10.69 27.56
C VAL A 98 -3.18 10.04 27.43
N SER A 99 -3.68 9.98 26.20
CA SER A 99 -4.94 9.31 25.88
C SER A 99 -4.87 7.81 26.17
N PRO A 100 -5.89 7.19 26.77
CA PRO A 100 -5.93 5.73 26.93
C PRO A 100 -6.02 5.00 25.57
N PHE A 101 -6.35 5.71 24.50
CA PHE A 101 -6.42 5.19 23.15
C PHE A 101 -5.10 5.35 22.36
N PHE A 102 -4.07 5.97 22.95
CA PHE A 102 -2.82 6.23 22.25
C PHE A 102 -2.21 4.93 21.69
N ILE A 103 -2.00 3.93 22.53
CA ILE A 103 -1.41 2.67 22.08
C ILE A 103 -2.29 1.97 21.03
N PRO A 104 -3.58 1.66 21.28
CA PRO A 104 -4.41 1.03 20.26
C PRO A 104 -4.64 1.90 19.02
N GLY A 105 -4.50 3.21 19.10
CA GLY A 105 -4.62 4.12 17.97
C GLY A 105 -3.36 4.24 17.11
N ALA A 106 -2.20 3.78 17.58
CA ALA A 106 -0.92 3.91 16.88
C ALA A 106 -0.33 2.58 16.37
N LEU A 107 -0.80 1.43 16.89
CA LEU A 107 -0.27 0.12 16.52
C LEU A 107 -0.72 -0.31 15.11
N ILE A 108 0.22 -0.81 14.31
CA ILE A 108 0.01 -1.19 12.90
C ILE A 108 -1.08 -2.25 12.75
N ASN A 109 -1.10 -3.28 13.59
CA ASN A 109 -2.06 -4.38 13.50
C ASN A 109 -3.49 -3.98 13.87
N LEU A 110 -3.71 -2.77 14.36
CA LEU A 110 -5.04 -2.33 14.80
C LEU A 110 -5.94 -1.89 13.64
N ILE A 111 -5.43 -1.72 12.41
CA ILE A 111 -6.30 -1.68 11.22
C ILE A 111 -7.05 -3.01 11.13
N SER A 112 -6.31 -4.12 11.08
CA SER A 112 -6.89 -5.47 11.04
C SER A 112 -7.83 -5.74 12.22
N GLY A 113 -7.44 -5.29 13.42
CA GLY A 113 -8.27 -5.39 14.63
C GLY A 113 -9.59 -4.62 14.52
N GLN A 114 -9.58 -3.37 14.05
CA GLN A 114 -10.78 -2.54 13.87
C GLN A 114 -11.73 -3.14 12.82
N VAL A 115 -11.21 -3.58 11.68
CA VAL A 115 -12.00 -4.22 10.62
C VAL A 115 -12.63 -5.53 11.13
N SER A 116 -11.83 -6.35 11.82
CA SER A 116 -12.31 -7.60 12.44
C SER A 116 -13.48 -7.37 13.40
N ILE A 117 -13.35 -6.39 14.31
CA ILE A 117 -14.41 -6.06 15.29
C ILE A 117 -15.68 -5.59 14.58
N ARG A 118 -15.56 -4.71 13.59
CA ARG A 118 -16.71 -4.12 12.87
C ARG A 118 -17.55 -5.17 12.15
N HIS A 119 -16.89 -6.16 11.55
CA HIS A 119 -17.56 -7.18 10.73
C HIS A 119 -17.69 -8.54 11.44
N GLY A 120 -17.20 -8.66 12.67
CA GLY A 120 -17.22 -9.90 13.41
C GLY A 120 -16.37 -11.01 12.78
N LEU A 121 -15.26 -10.65 12.10
CA LEU A 121 -14.36 -11.57 11.43
C LEU A 121 -13.42 -12.21 12.46
N LYS A 122 -13.34 -13.52 12.49
CA LYS A 122 -12.65 -14.29 13.53
C LYS A 122 -11.55 -15.20 12.99
N GLY A 123 -11.28 -15.14 11.69
CA GLY A 123 -10.16 -15.85 11.07
C GLY A 123 -8.81 -15.24 11.43
N PRO A 124 -7.72 -15.63 10.75
CA PRO A 124 -6.40 -15.08 10.99
C PRO A 124 -6.40 -13.55 11.00
N ASN A 125 -5.78 -12.94 12.03
CA ASN A 125 -5.78 -11.48 12.20
C ASN A 125 -4.41 -10.99 12.65
N HIS A 126 -3.67 -10.35 11.75
CA HIS A 126 -2.36 -9.76 12.01
C HIS A 126 -2.00 -8.71 10.96
N ALA A 127 -0.80 -8.19 10.99
CA ALA A 127 -0.29 -7.21 10.05
C ALA A 127 1.16 -7.51 9.67
N VAL A 128 1.51 -7.15 8.45
CA VAL A 128 2.90 -7.10 7.97
C VAL A 128 3.40 -5.67 8.07
N SER A 129 4.69 -5.49 8.34
CA SER A 129 5.37 -4.20 8.29
C SER A 129 6.74 -4.39 7.64
N THR A 130 6.82 -4.06 6.35
CA THR A 130 7.99 -4.25 5.49
C THR A 130 8.23 -3.02 4.60
N ALA A 131 8.11 -1.84 5.21
CA ALA A 131 8.26 -0.55 4.53
C ALA A 131 7.37 -0.47 3.26
N CYS A 132 7.93 -0.09 2.12
CA CYS A 132 7.19 0.08 0.86
C CYS A 132 6.57 -1.21 0.30
N SER A 133 7.05 -2.38 0.72
CA SER A 133 6.54 -3.69 0.29
C SER A 133 5.35 -4.18 1.11
N THR A 134 4.96 -3.48 2.17
CA THR A 134 3.97 -3.92 3.15
C THR A 134 2.66 -4.37 2.51
N GLY A 135 2.09 -3.57 1.62
CA GLY A 135 0.81 -3.88 0.98
C GLY A 135 0.88 -5.13 0.09
N ALA A 136 1.95 -5.26 -0.69
CA ALA A 136 2.17 -6.45 -1.54
C ALA A 136 2.42 -7.70 -0.69
N HIS A 137 3.21 -7.61 0.38
CA HIS A 137 3.45 -8.71 1.30
C HIS A 137 2.16 -9.12 2.04
N SER A 138 1.34 -8.16 2.49
CA SER A 138 0.05 -8.47 3.11
C SER A 138 -0.86 -9.27 2.18
N ILE A 139 -0.92 -8.90 0.89
CA ILE A 139 -1.70 -9.62 -0.13
C ILE A 139 -1.14 -11.03 -0.34
N GLY A 140 0.17 -11.15 -0.56
CA GLY A 140 0.80 -12.44 -0.84
C GLY A 140 0.75 -13.41 0.35
N ASP A 141 0.99 -12.92 1.57
CA ASP A 141 0.94 -13.74 2.78
C ASP A 141 -0.52 -14.14 3.12
N ALA A 142 -1.50 -13.25 2.89
CA ALA A 142 -2.91 -13.59 3.01
C ALA A 142 -3.33 -14.69 2.01
N ALA A 143 -2.84 -14.62 0.77
CA ALA A 143 -3.05 -15.67 -0.22
C ALA A 143 -2.48 -17.02 0.24
N ARG A 144 -1.30 -17.03 0.86
CA ARG A 144 -0.71 -18.25 1.45
C ARG A 144 -1.58 -18.84 2.55
N LEU A 145 -2.20 -18.03 3.40
CA LEU A 145 -3.14 -18.51 4.41
C LEU A 145 -4.37 -19.21 3.78
N ILE A 146 -4.86 -18.68 2.65
CA ILE A 146 -5.95 -19.32 1.90
C ILE A 146 -5.47 -20.64 1.29
N VAL A 147 -4.32 -20.65 0.61
CA VAL A 147 -3.74 -21.86 -0.01
C VAL A 147 -3.47 -22.95 1.03
N ASN A 148 -3.01 -22.57 2.23
CA ASN A 148 -2.76 -23.50 3.33
C ASN A 148 -4.06 -24.00 4.00
N GLY A 149 -5.21 -23.44 3.67
CA GLY A 149 -6.50 -23.80 4.28
C GLY A 149 -6.76 -23.19 5.66
N ASP A 150 -6.02 -22.14 6.06
CA ASP A 150 -6.24 -21.44 7.32
C ASP A 150 -7.45 -20.49 7.26
N ALA A 151 -7.77 -19.97 6.06
CA ALA A 151 -8.91 -19.12 5.78
C ALA A 151 -9.52 -19.45 4.41
N ASP A 152 -10.79 -19.10 4.21
CA ASP A 152 -11.46 -19.16 2.91
C ASP A 152 -11.48 -17.77 2.26
N VAL A 153 -11.54 -16.73 3.10
CA VAL A 153 -11.55 -15.32 2.67
C VAL A 153 -10.60 -14.50 3.54
N MET A 154 -9.82 -13.61 2.90
CA MET A 154 -8.93 -12.69 3.58
C MET A 154 -9.11 -11.26 3.04
N LEU A 155 -9.30 -10.29 3.93
CA LEU A 155 -9.13 -8.89 3.60
C LEU A 155 -7.63 -8.57 3.73
N ALA A 156 -7.01 -8.12 2.66
CA ALA A 156 -5.56 -7.92 2.64
C ALA A 156 -5.19 -6.61 1.95
N GLY A 157 -4.17 -5.94 2.45
CA GLY A 157 -3.72 -4.68 1.86
C GLY A 157 -2.77 -3.88 2.73
N GLY A 158 -2.72 -2.58 2.46
CA GLY A 158 -1.88 -1.65 3.19
C GLY A 158 -2.50 -0.27 3.34
N SER A 159 -2.10 0.44 4.38
CA SER A 159 -2.55 1.79 4.66
C SER A 159 -1.41 2.61 5.27
N GLU A 160 -1.30 3.88 4.88
CA GLU A 160 -0.25 4.76 5.37
C GLU A 160 -0.72 6.20 5.47
N SER A 161 -0.29 6.91 6.52
CA SER A 161 -0.50 8.36 6.71
C SER A 161 0.81 9.02 7.15
N PRO A 162 1.81 9.11 6.26
CA PRO A 162 3.16 9.54 6.60
C PRO A 162 3.36 11.06 6.50
N ILE A 163 2.40 11.80 5.90
CA ILE A 163 2.52 13.23 5.64
C ILE A 163 2.33 14.01 6.94
N THR A 164 3.37 13.98 7.74
CA THR A 164 3.49 14.66 9.02
C THR A 164 4.83 15.37 9.11
N GLN A 165 4.96 16.35 10.00
CA GLN A 165 6.23 17.06 10.20
C GLN A 165 7.41 16.09 10.43
N ILE A 166 7.24 15.11 11.31
CA ILE A 166 8.29 14.14 11.60
C ILE A 166 8.55 13.19 10.42
N GLY A 167 7.52 12.80 9.65
CA GLY A 167 7.66 11.97 8.46
C GLY A 167 8.48 12.67 7.38
N ILE A 168 8.09 13.91 7.03
CA ILE A 168 8.82 14.73 6.04
C ILE A 168 10.25 14.99 6.51
N ALA A 169 10.47 15.40 7.78
CA ALA A 169 11.81 15.64 8.32
C ALA A 169 12.69 14.39 8.25
N GLY A 170 12.15 13.23 8.60
CA GLY A 170 12.88 11.95 8.58
C GLY A 170 13.33 11.58 7.17
N PHE A 171 12.44 11.64 6.17
CA PHE A 171 12.79 11.33 4.79
C PHE A 171 13.65 12.41 4.12
N ASN A 172 13.53 13.68 4.50
CA ASN A 172 14.48 14.74 4.10
C ASN A 172 15.88 14.47 4.65
N ALA A 173 15.99 14.04 5.92
CA ALA A 173 17.28 13.65 6.51
C ALA A 173 17.94 12.47 5.76
N CYS A 174 17.13 11.53 5.26
CA CYS A 174 17.61 10.44 4.40
C CYS A 174 17.93 10.89 2.96
N ARG A 175 17.63 12.14 2.58
CA ARG A 175 17.75 12.66 1.20
C ARG A 175 16.97 11.82 0.19
N ALA A 176 15.81 11.31 0.59
CA ALA A 176 14.99 10.44 -0.24
C ALA A 176 13.89 11.18 -1.00
N LEU A 177 13.49 12.38 -0.52
CA LEU A 177 12.42 13.16 -1.12
C LEU A 177 12.90 14.06 -2.27
N SER A 178 12.02 14.26 -3.23
CA SER A 178 12.19 15.29 -4.27
C SER A 178 12.15 16.69 -3.65
N THR A 179 13.04 17.57 -4.12
CA THR A 179 13.23 18.92 -3.57
C THR A 179 13.34 20.03 -4.63
N LYS A 180 13.44 19.68 -5.91
CA LYS A 180 13.74 20.63 -6.99
C LYS A 180 12.51 21.21 -7.68
N PHE A 181 11.31 20.78 -7.32
CA PHE A 181 10.10 21.07 -8.07
C PHE A 181 9.08 21.95 -7.34
N SER A 182 9.50 22.73 -6.33
CA SER A 182 8.61 23.64 -5.58
C SER A 182 7.81 24.59 -6.47
N ASN A 183 8.39 25.04 -7.57
CA ASN A 183 7.71 25.92 -8.55
C ASN A 183 6.76 25.16 -9.49
N ASN A 184 6.84 23.82 -9.56
CA ASN A 184 5.98 22.97 -10.38
C ASN A 184 5.82 21.59 -9.75
N PRO A 185 5.15 21.48 -8.60
CA PRO A 185 5.07 20.23 -7.83
C PRO A 185 4.39 19.09 -8.58
N LYS A 186 3.53 19.40 -9.55
CA LYS A 186 2.88 18.37 -10.41
C LYS A 186 3.87 17.61 -11.29
N SER A 187 5.08 18.12 -11.49
CA SER A 187 6.14 17.45 -12.26
C SER A 187 7.19 16.77 -11.39
N ALA A 188 7.01 16.73 -10.07
CA ALA A 188 8.01 16.23 -9.13
C ALA A 188 8.12 14.70 -9.14
N SER A 189 6.98 14.00 -9.13
CA SER A 189 6.97 12.54 -9.24
C SER A 189 7.11 12.13 -10.71
N ARG A 190 8.31 11.70 -11.08
CA ARG A 190 8.71 11.46 -12.48
C ARG A 190 9.56 10.20 -12.63
N PRO A 191 8.97 9.01 -12.36
CA PRO A 191 9.67 7.73 -12.47
C PRO A 191 10.39 7.58 -13.82
N TYR A 192 11.62 7.05 -13.78
CA TYR A 192 12.50 6.80 -14.93
C TYR A 192 12.99 8.03 -15.70
N ASP A 193 12.49 9.23 -15.36
CA ASP A 193 12.92 10.47 -16.01
C ASP A 193 14.37 10.85 -15.62
N LYS A 194 15.10 11.45 -16.55
CA LYS A 194 16.49 11.86 -16.33
C LYS A 194 16.67 12.93 -15.26
N ASP A 195 15.65 13.77 -15.05
CA ASP A 195 15.68 14.89 -14.10
C ASP A 195 15.03 14.54 -12.74
N ARG A 196 14.72 13.25 -12.49
CA ARG A 196 14.18 12.79 -11.20
C ARG A 196 15.19 13.04 -10.09
N ASP A 197 14.71 13.39 -8.89
CA ASP A 197 15.59 13.79 -7.78
C ASP A 197 15.16 13.22 -6.41
N GLY A 198 14.20 12.34 -6.37
CA GLY A 198 13.65 11.72 -5.15
C GLY A 198 12.17 11.41 -5.30
N PHE A 199 11.60 10.70 -4.35
CA PHE A 199 10.17 10.41 -4.38
C PHE A 199 9.32 11.58 -3.84
N VAL A 200 8.08 11.66 -4.28
CA VAL A 200 7.05 12.51 -3.68
C VAL A 200 6.26 11.67 -2.70
N MET A 201 6.20 12.09 -1.44
CA MET A 201 5.44 11.38 -0.41
C MET A 201 3.95 11.43 -0.71
N GLY A 202 3.29 10.27 -0.62
CA GLY A 202 1.84 10.13 -0.73
C GLY A 202 1.26 9.41 0.50
N GLU A 203 -0.05 9.45 0.65
CA GLU A 203 -0.78 8.76 1.70
C GLU A 203 -2.06 8.11 1.16
N GLY A 204 -2.59 7.13 1.88
CA GLY A 204 -3.80 6.44 1.49
C GLY A 204 -3.85 4.99 1.92
N ALA A 205 -4.80 4.25 1.34
CA ALA A 205 -4.98 2.83 1.61
C ALA A 205 -5.50 2.08 0.38
N GLY A 206 -5.13 0.81 0.28
CA GLY A 206 -5.71 -0.15 -0.65
C GLY A 206 -5.99 -1.47 0.07
N VAL A 207 -7.18 -2.01 -0.14
CA VAL A 207 -7.59 -3.30 0.45
C VAL A 207 -8.29 -4.13 -0.62
N LEU A 208 -7.94 -5.40 -0.68
CA LEU A 208 -8.53 -6.42 -1.53
C LEU A 208 -9.26 -7.46 -0.68
N VAL A 209 -10.31 -8.05 -1.21
CA VAL A 209 -10.88 -9.30 -0.71
C VAL A 209 -10.33 -10.43 -1.55
N LEU A 210 -9.46 -11.24 -0.95
CA LEU A 210 -8.96 -12.50 -1.51
C LEU A 210 -9.88 -13.63 -1.07
N GLU A 211 -10.18 -14.53 -1.97
CA GLU A 211 -11.12 -15.62 -1.72
C GLU A 211 -10.67 -16.88 -2.41
N GLU A 212 -10.84 -18.04 -1.77
CA GLU A 212 -10.60 -19.33 -2.39
C GLU A 212 -11.48 -19.47 -3.64
N TYR A 213 -10.91 -19.94 -4.74
CA TYR A 213 -11.55 -19.89 -6.06
C TYR A 213 -12.87 -20.65 -6.12
N GLN A 214 -12.94 -21.88 -5.58
CA GLN A 214 -14.18 -22.67 -5.59
C GLN A 214 -15.24 -22.10 -4.64
N HIS A 215 -14.80 -21.49 -3.53
CA HIS A 215 -15.68 -20.76 -2.62
C HIS A 215 -16.31 -19.55 -3.33
N ALA A 216 -15.53 -18.78 -4.07
CA ALA A 216 -16.01 -17.65 -4.84
C ALA A 216 -17.03 -18.08 -5.94
N LEU A 217 -16.72 -19.13 -6.68
CA LEU A 217 -17.62 -19.70 -7.70
C LEU A 217 -18.93 -20.18 -7.08
N ALA A 218 -18.87 -20.87 -5.94
CA ALA A 218 -20.06 -21.44 -5.27
C ALA A 218 -21.09 -20.38 -4.86
N ARG A 219 -20.62 -19.14 -4.55
CA ARG A 219 -21.50 -18.01 -4.22
C ARG A 219 -21.79 -17.06 -5.40
N ASN A 220 -21.33 -17.39 -6.63
CA ASN A 220 -21.43 -16.55 -7.81
C ASN A 220 -20.78 -15.16 -7.59
N ALA A 221 -19.61 -15.10 -6.96
CA ALA A 221 -18.87 -13.87 -6.77
C ALA A 221 -18.45 -13.24 -8.11
N ASN A 222 -18.38 -11.91 -8.13
CA ASN A 222 -17.72 -11.21 -9.24
C ASN A 222 -16.20 -11.34 -9.04
N ILE A 223 -15.55 -12.17 -9.85
CA ILE A 223 -14.10 -12.41 -9.81
C ILE A 223 -13.43 -11.47 -10.83
N TYR A 224 -12.59 -10.56 -10.36
CA TYR A 224 -11.86 -9.63 -11.22
C TYR A 224 -10.66 -10.31 -11.90
N CYS A 225 -9.89 -11.09 -11.14
CA CYS A 225 -8.72 -11.83 -11.61
C CYS A 225 -8.32 -12.92 -10.61
N GLU A 226 -7.33 -13.72 -10.97
CA GLU A 226 -6.68 -14.68 -10.08
C GLU A 226 -5.31 -14.17 -9.65
N LEU A 227 -4.97 -14.32 -8.37
CA LEU A 227 -3.62 -14.14 -7.85
C LEU A 227 -2.88 -15.48 -7.94
N VAL A 228 -2.04 -15.61 -8.95
CA VAL A 228 -1.43 -16.91 -9.31
C VAL A 228 0.00 -17.08 -8.81
N GLY A 229 0.68 -16.00 -8.40
CA GLY A 229 2.07 -16.09 -7.96
C GLY A 229 2.45 -15.01 -6.96
N TYR A 230 3.43 -15.34 -6.12
CA TYR A 230 3.99 -14.44 -5.12
C TYR A 230 5.46 -14.79 -4.85
N GLY A 231 6.33 -13.79 -4.85
CA GLY A 231 7.76 -13.97 -4.64
C GLY A 231 8.33 -12.99 -3.61
N LEU A 232 9.27 -13.46 -2.83
CA LEU A 232 9.98 -12.74 -1.78
C LEU A 232 11.50 -12.89 -1.97
N SER A 233 12.24 -11.84 -1.62
CA SER A 233 13.69 -11.87 -1.53
C SER A 233 14.19 -10.81 -0.55
N GLY A 234 15.46 -10.84 -0.21
CA GLY A 234 16.16 -9.80 0.52
C GLY A 234 17.52 -9.56 -0.11
N ASP A 235 17.96 -8.30 -0.19
CA ASP A 235 19.23 -7.93 -0.84
C ASP A 235 20.45 -8.30 0.00
N ALA A 236 20.32 -8.29 1.34
CA ALA A 236 21.43 -8.47 2.27
C ALA A 236 22.65 -7.56 1.95
N TYR A 237 22.37 -6.33 1.53
CA TYR A 237 23.36 -5.39 1.00
C TYR A 237 23.47 -4.13 1.87
N HIS A 238 22.43 -3.28 1.87
CA HIS A 238 22.41 -2.00 2.58
C HIS A 238 21.02 -1.74 3.18
N ILE A 239 20.96 -0.92 4.25
CA ILE A 239 19.72 -0.70 5.00
C ILE A 239 18.66 0.08 4.18
N THR A 240 19.07 0.92 3.25
CA THR A 240 18.17 1.79 2.47
C THR A 240 18.40 1.77 0.96
N ALA A 241 19.51 1.23 0.47
CA ALA A 241 19.85 1.18 -0.95
C ALA A 241 19.74 -0.24 -1.49
N PRO A 242 19.16 -0.45 -2.69
CA PRO A 242 19.22 -1.73 -3.38
C PRO A 242 20.66 -2.04 -3.80
N SER A 243 20.96 -3.31 -4.05
CA SER A 243 22.22 -3.70 -4.68
C SER A 243 22.28 -3.19 -6.13
N ASP A 244 23.45 -2.74 -6.57
CA ASP A 244 23.62 -2.12 -7.90
C ASP A 244 23.28 -3.06 -9.08
N ASP A 245 23.37 -4.37 -8.85
CA ASP A 245 23.04 -5.40 -9.84
C ASP A 245 21.55 -5.79 -9.90
N GLY A 246 20.72 -5.22 -9.01
CA GLY A 246 19.28 -5.48 -8.92
C GLY A 246 18.91 -6.92 -8.57
N ASP A 247 19.84 -7.70 -8.00
CA ASP A 247 19.65 -9.14 -7.77
C ASP A 247 18.44 -9.46 -6.90
N GLY A 248 18.20 -8.69 -5.83
CA GLY A 248 17.04 -8.90 -4.97
C GLY A 248 15.71 -8.73 -5.72
N GLY A 249 15.57 -7.65 -6.51
CA GLY A 249 14.41 -7.44 -7.37
C GLY A 249 14.22 -8.58 -8.39
N PHE A 250 15.30 -8.98 -9.06
CA PHE A 250 15.29 -10.11 -9.99
C PHE A 250 14.81 -11.41 -9.31
N ARG A 251 15.37 -11.74 -8.13
CA ARG A 251 15.02 -12.99 -7.41
C ARG A 251 13.57 -13.00 -6.94
N SER A 252 13.03 -11.88 -6.49
CA SER A 252 11.63 -11.80 -6.06
C SER A 252 10.67 -12.00 -7.23
N MET A 253 10.93 -11.38 -8.39
CA MET A 253 10.14 -11.57 -9.60
C MET A 253 10.25 -13.02 -10.14
N LEU A 254 11.44 -13.58 -10.15
CA LEU A 254 11.65 -14.98 -10.54
C LEU A 254 10.92 -15.95 -9.61
N ALA A 255 10.93 -15.68 -8.29
CA ALA A 255 10.19 -16.49 -7.33
C ALA A 255 8.67 -16.42 -7.54
N ALA A 256 8.14 -15.25 -7.93
CA ALA A 256 6.73 -15.10 -8.29
C ALA A 256 6.38 -15.94 -9.55
N LEU A 257 7.18 -15.87 -10.59
CA LEU A 257 7.01 -16.70 -11.80
C LEU A 257 7.05 -18.20 -11.47
N ASN A 258 8.04 -18.63 -10.70
CA ASN A 258 8.16 -20.03 -10.30
C ASN A 258 6.96 -20.51 -9.47
N SER A 259 6.40 -19.67 -8.60
CA SER A 259 5.23 -20.03 -7.79
C SER A 259 3.93 -20.09 -8.59
N SER A 260 3.85 -19.36 -9.70
CA SER A 260 2.68 -19.33 -10.59
C SER A 260 2.71 -20.39 -11.70
N ASN A 261 3.83 -21.09 -11.90
CA ASN A 261 4.10 -21.92 -13.07
C ASN A 261 4.04 -21.17 -14.42
N LEU A 262 4.18 -19.83 -14.39
CA LEU A 262 4.27 -18.99 -15.58
C LEU A 262 5.73 -18.81 -16.00
N GLN A 263 5.92 -18.43 -17.26
CA GLN A 263 7.21 -18.05 -17.82
C GLN A 263 7.25 -16.54 -18.08
N TYR A 264 8.45 -15.97 -18.21
CA TYR A 264 8.64 -14.55 -18.50
C TYR A 264 7.88 -14.08 -19.77
N LYS A 265 7.70 -14.97 -20.75
CA LYS A 265 6.95 -14.67 -22.00
C LYS A 265 5.44 -14.55 -21.81
N ASP A 266 4.91 -14.95 -20.66
CA ASP A 266 3.50 -14.88 -20.32
C ASP A 266 3.17 -13.54 -19.61
N ILE A 267 4.15 -12.64 -19.48
CA ILE A 267 3.99 -11.32 -18.86
C ILE A 267 3.73 -10.26 -19.93
N ASP A 268 2.62 -9.53 -19.82
CA ASP A 268 2.23 -8.46 -20.72
C ASP A 268 2.50 -7.07 -20.13
N TYR A 269 2.35 -6.93 -18.81
CA TYR A 269 2.44 -5.64 -18.11
C TYR A 269 3.12 -5.78 -16.74
N ILE A 270 3.92 -4.77 -16.39
CA ILE A 270 4.52 -4.59 -15.07
C ILE A 270 4.11 -3.23 -14.50
N ASN A 271 3.40 -3.24 -13.36
CA ASN A 271 3.27 -2.05 -12.54
C ASN A 271 4.52 -1.96 -11.66
N ALA A 272 5.39 -1.04 -12.01
CA ALA A 272 6.70 -0.91 -11.42
C ALA A 272 6.67 -0.23 -10.05
N HIS A 273 7.67 -0.53 -9.23
CA HIS A 273 7.90 0.25 -8.02
C HIS A 273 8.24 1.70 -8.36
N GLY A 274 9.14 1.95 -9.30
CA GLY A 274 9.41 3.24 -9.95
C GLY A 274 9.09 4.47 -9.10
N THR A 275 9.99 4.81 -8.15
CA THR A 275 9.71 5.83 -7.13
C THR A 275 10.19 7.23 -7.49
N SER A 276 10.70 7.43 -8.71
CA SER A 276 11.36 8.70 -9.10
C SER A 276 12.69 8.93 -8.36
N THR A 277 13.39 7.84 -8.03
CA THR A 277 14.68 7.85 -7.33
C THR A 277 15.78 7.26 -8.18
N MET A 278 16.99 7.22 -7.63
CA MET A 278 18.12 6.55 -8.28
C MET A 278 17.90 5.03 -8.44
N ALA A 279 17.02 4.43 -7.65
CA ALA A 279 16.71 3.01 -7.72
C ALA A 279 15.94 2.60 -8.99
N ASP A 280 15.31 3.54 -9.68
CA ASP A 280 14.49 3.25 -10.88
C ASP A 280 15.27 2.52 -11.98
N VAL A 281 16.52 2.90 -12.22
CA VAL A 281 17.36 2.25 -13.24
C VAL A 281 17.83 0.85 -12.83
N ILE A 282 17.98 0.61 -11.53
CA ILE A 282 18.33 -0.69 -10.97
C ILE A 282 17.14 -1.65 -11.14
N GLU A 283 15.92 -1.16 -10.84
CA GLU A 283 14.69 -1.92 -11.07
C GLU A 283 14.52 -2.29 -12.55
N LEU A 284 14.69 -1.30 -13.45
CA LEU A 284 14.62 -1.52 -14.89
C LEU A 284 15.60 -2.60 -15.35
N GLY A 285 16.85 -2.54 -14.88
CA GLY A 285 17.85 -3.55 -15.18
C GLY A 285 17.49 -4.97 -14.68
N ALA A 286 16.87 -5.05 -13.50
CA ALA A 286 16.37 -6.33 -12.97
C ALA A 286 15.22 -6.89 -13.83
N VAL A 287 14.32 -6.03 -14.31
CA VAL A 287 13.22 -6.41 -15.21
C VAL A 287 13.77 -6.87 -16.58
N GLU A 288 14.69 -6.12 -17.17
CA GLU A 288 15.34 -6.51 -18.42
C GLU A 288 16.06 -7.87 -18.30
N LYS A 289 16.78 -8.09 -17.20
CA LYS A 289 17.44 -9.37 -16.92
C LYS A 289 16.44 -10.52 -16.80
N LEU A 290 15.26 -10.31 -16.21
CA LEU A 290 14.21 -11.32 -16.06
C LEU A 290 13.56 -11.66 -17.39
N LEU A 291 13.20 -10.65 -18.17
CA LEU A 291 12.42 -10.78 -19.40
C LEU A 291 13.28 -11.15 -20.61
N ALA A 292 14.59 -10.92 -20.56
CA ALA A 292 15.54 -11.20 -21.62
C ALA A 292 15.04 -10.68 -22.99
N GLU A 293 14.99 -11.55 -24.01
CA GLU A 293 14.52 -11.22 -25.36
C GLU A 293 13.02 -10.85 -25.44
N HIS A 294 12.24 -11.13 -24.41
CA HIS A 294 10.82 -10.77 -24.33
C HIS A 294 10.58 -9.32 -23.86
N ALA A 295 11.56 -8.67 -23.25
CA ALA A 295 11.43 -7.33 -22.69
C ALA A 295 10.78 -6.29 -23.64
N PRO A 296 11.06 -6.26 -24.96
CA PRO A 296 10.41 -5.32 -25.88
C PRO A 296 8.90 -5.53 -26.05
N ASN A 297 8.35 -6.65 -25.63
CA ASN A 297 6.93 -6.98 -25.75
C ASN A 297 6.13 -6.65 -24.47
N VAL A 298 6.81 -6.25 -23.39
CA VAL A 298 6.18 -5.97 -22.09
C VAL A 298 6.04 -4.48 -21.88
N THR A 299 4.84 -4.05 -21.50
CA THR A 299 4.62 -2.66 -21.09
C THR A 299 4.94 -2.49 -19.60
N MET A 300 5.65 -1.43 -19.25
CA MET A 300 5.99 -1.11 -17.86
C MET A 300 5.68 0.34 -17.55
N SER A 301 5.02 0.60 -16.41
CA SER A 301 4.77 1.96 -15.95
C SER A 301 4.72 2.01 -14.42
N SER A 302 4.94 3.22 -13.85
CA SER A 302 4.73 3.47 -12.43
C SER A 302 3.59 4.46 -12.22
N THR A 303 2.55 4.02 -11.52
CA THR A 303 1.41 4.86 -11.13
C THR A 303 1.76 5.93 -10.10
N LYS A 304 2.97 5.86 -9.52
CA LYS A 304 3.49 6.90 -8.60
C LYS A 304 3.71 8.25 -9.26
N SER A 305 3.78 8.30 -10.60
CA SER A 305 3.78 9.57 -11.33
C SER A 305 2.52 10.42 -11.06
N SER A 306 1.40 9.78 -10.72
CA SER A 306 0.10 10.44 -10.50
C SER A 306 -0.25 10.63 -9.03
N ILE A 307 0.16 9.70 -8.14
CA ILE A 307 -0.28 9.67 -6.75
C ILE A 307 0.85 9.80 -5.73
N GLY A 308 2.10 9.89 -6.18
CA GLY A 308 3.25 9.83 -5.29
C GLY A 308 3.50 8.42 -4.73
N HIS A 309 4.39 8.34 -3.76
CA HIS A 309 4.75 7.08 -3.10
C HIS A 309 4.02 6.92 -1.76
N LEU A 310 3.04 6.03 -1.71
CA LEU A 310 2.20 5.78 -0.54
C LEU A 310 2.86 4.83 0.49
N LEU A 311 4.17 4.66 0.44
CA LEU A 311 4.95 3.81 1.36
C LEU A 311 4.30 2.42 1.55
N GLY A 312 3.87 2.09 2.77
CA GLY A 312 3.27 0.79 3.08
C GLY A 312 1.95 0.47 2.37
N ALA A 313 1.24 1.48 1.89
CA ALA A 313 0.03 1.29 1.08
C ALA A 313 0.33 1.07 -0.41
N ALA A 314 1.53 1.43 -0.88
CA ALA A 314 1.85 1.49 -2.31
C ALA A 314 1.53 0.18 -3.06
N GLY A 315 2.07 -0.95 -2.61
CA GLY A 315 1.87 -2.23 -3.30
C GLY A 315 0.41 -2.70 -3.34
N ALA A 316 -0.40 -2.34 -2.36
CA ALA A 316 -1.82 -2.67 -2.35
C ALA A 316 -2.62 -1.82 -3.35
N VAL A 317 -2.34 -0.52 -3.40
CA VAL A 317 -2.98 0.39 -4.37
C VAL A 317 -2.56 0.04 -5.80
N GLU A 318 -1.29 -0.30 -6.01
CA GLU A 318 -0.76 -0.74 -7.31
C GLU A 318 -1.37 -2.07 -7.76
N ALA A 319 -1.60 -3.01 -6.85
CA ALA A 319 -2.34 -4.23 -7.14
C ALA A 319 -3.77 -3.93 -7.60
N ILE A 320 -4.47 -2.98 -6.96
CA ILE A 320 -5.80 -2.54 -7.39
C ILE A 320 -5.75 -1.95 -8.80
N PHE A 321 -4.75 -1.11 -9.13
CA PHE A 321 -4.60 -0.60 -10.49
C PHE A 321 -4.37 -1.70 -11.52
N CYS A 322 -3.56 -2.73 -11.22
CA CYS A 322 -3.39 -3.89 -12.08
C CYS A 322 -4.71 -4.64 -12.30
N ILE A 323 -5.47 -4.90 -11.23
CA ILE A 323 -6.77 -5.58 -11.28
C ILE A 323 -7.76 -4.80 -12.14
N LEU A 324 -7.85 -3.49 -11.94
CA LEU A 324 -8.73 -2.63 -12.73
C LEU A 324 -8.29 -2.55 -14.20
N SER A 325 -6.99 -2.58 -14.47
CA SER A 325 -6.47 -2.62 -15.84
C SER A 325 -6.90 -3.90 -16.56
N ILE A 326 -6.88 -5.05 -15.89
CA ILE A 326 -7.37 -6.31 -16.42
C ILE A 326 -8.88 -6.25 -16.69
N SER A 327 -9.66 -5.74 -15.73
CA SER A 327 -11.12 -5.71 -15.81
C SER A 327 -11.67 -4.66 -16.78
N CYS A 328 -11.04 -3.47 -16.82
CA CYS A 328 -11.53 -2.33 -17.59
C CYS A 328 -10.76 -2.08 -18.87
N LEU A 329 -9.72 -2.87 -19.17
CA LEU A 329 -8.77 -2.66 -20.28
C LEU A 329 -8.07 -1.28 -20.23
N LEU A 330 -7.96 -0.68 -19.06
CA LEU A 330 -7.25 0.58 -18.82
C LEU A 330 -5.78 0.28 -18.49
N TYR A 331 -4.92 0.26 -19.50
CA TYR A 331 -3.50 -0.09 -19.35
C TYR A 331 -2.58 1.07 -18.99
N THR A 332 -3.06 2.31 -19.07
CA THR A 332 -2.23 3.50 -18.77
C THR A 332 -3.07 4.61 -18.14
N SER A 333 -2.48 5.37 -17.21
CA SER A 333 -2.98 6.73 -16.93
C SER A 333 -2.87 7.56 -18.21
N PRO A 334 -3.83 8.46 -18.50
CA PRO A 334 -3.70 9.37 -19.63
C PRO A 334 -2.35 10.09 -19.51
N SER A 335 -1.55 10.01 -20.57
CA SER A 335 -0.30 10.77 -20.62
C SER A 335 -0.63 12.27 -20.58
N PRO A 336 0.10 13.09 -19.83
CA PRO A 336 -0.08 14.56 -19.91
C PRO A 336 0.18 15.15 -21.29
N ARG A 337 0.55 14.32 -22.27
CA ARG A 337 0.87 14.71 -23.65
C ARG A 337 -0.20 14.33 -24.67
N ASP A 338 -1.30 13.66 -24.25
CA ASP A 338 -2.41 13.31 -25.13
C ASP A 338 -3.57 14.29 -25.01
#